data_f1326e4219c5bea9b9d11060dff1416a
#
_entry.id   f1326e4219c5bea9b9d11060dff1416a
#
_cell.length_a   1.000
_cell.length_b   1.000
_cell.length_c   1.000
_cell.angle_alpha   90.00
_cell.angle_beta   90.00
_cell.angle_gamma   90.00
#
_symmetry.space_group_name_H-M   'P 1'
#
loop_
_entity.id
_entity.type
_entity.pdbx_description
1 polymer ?
#
loop_
_entity_poly.entity_id
_entity_poly.type
_entity_poly.pdbx_seq_one_letter_code
_entity_poly.pdbx_strand_id
1 'polypeptide(L)'
;MAKHWYQQNKFEAWNGLNLLGVDGVVWRTSDTAENREKYGSGSTQYGDTAFPQIRMVCQMELTSHQLINSTFDKYKSNEMVLAEQLIEDTPNNSLTMFDRGFYSLGLLHQWHSEGRERHWMIPARKDLQFDVLESYSRVDKRVKLTTTSQARKKFPTLPNELEARLITKKIKGKECRMLTSLTDVMRYPSDEIVDLYSHRWEIELGYREMKQTLLNSEYTLRSKRPDMVEQELWGLLLAYNLIRVAMTEAALRKGIWPNQLSFSGCSSAVVAFLLTTGLTSPGNLPVLYENLINQLTYYELPTRREDRLYPRCVKSKQSKYPAKKKNASQLN
;
A
#
# COMPACT_ATOMS: atom_id res chain seq x y z
N MET A 1 16.17 -3.73 4.77
CA MET A 1 16.01 -2.35 5.24
C MET A 1 14.71 -2.20 6.03
N ALA A 2 13.55 -2.33 5.45
CA ALA A 2 12.26 -2.14 6.13
C ALA A 2 12.06 -3.04 7.36
N LYS A 3 12.37 -4.35 7.31
CA LYS A 3 12.32 -5.26 8.46
C LYS A 3 13.18 -4.78 9.63
N HIS A 4 14.40 -4.34 9.37
CA HIS A 4 15.31 -3.85 10.40
C HIS A 4 14.79 -2.56 11.04
N TRP A 5 14.36 -1.62 10.20
CA TRP A 5 13.75 -0.37 10.66
C TRP A 5 12.48 -0.60 11.48
N TYR A 6 11.63 -1.51 11.02
CA TYR A 6 10.39 -1.87 11.70
C TYR A 6 10.65 -2.39 13.13
N GLN A 7 11.71 -3.18 13.34
CA GLN A 7 12.11 -3.65 14.67
C GLN A 7 12.60 -2.53 15.58
N GLN A 8 13.06 -1.43 15.01
CA GLN A 8 13.55 -0.25 15.73
C GLN A 8 12.52 0.88 15.80
N ASN A 9 11.34 0.69 15.22
CA ASN A 9 10.28 1.70 15.20
C ASN A 9 9.85 2.04 16.63
N LYS A 10 9.94 3.35 16.97
CA LYS A 10 9.60 3.90 18.28
C LYS A 10 8.20 4.54 18.32
N PHE A 11 7.43 4.45 17.22
CA PHE A 11 6.05 4.90 17.23
C PHE A 11 5.17 3.91 17.97
N GLU A 12 4.17 4.46 18.67
CA GLU A 12 3.21 3.65 19.39
C GLU A 12 2.40 2.78 18.42
N ALA A 13 2.40 1.49 18.67
CA ALA A 13 1.58 0.53 17.92
C ALA A 13 0.16 0.51 18.50
N TRP A 14 -0.86 0.41 17.64
CA TRP A 14 -2.24 0.30 18.08
C TRP A 14 -2.49 -1.05 18.78
N ASN A 15 -2.76 -1.01 20.08
CA ASN A 15 -2.96 -2.22 20.90
C ASN A 15 -1.84 -3.28 20.73
N GLY A 16 -0.60 -2.81 20.53
CA GLY A 16 0.57 -3.67 20.30
C GLY A 16 0.69 -4.23 18.87
N LEU A 17 -0.16 -3.78 17.94
CA LEU A 17 -0.15 -4.17 16.53
C LEU A 17 0.31 -3.01 15.64
N ASN A 18 1.26 -3.30 14.77
CA ASN A 18 1.67 -2.36 13.73
C ASN A 18 0.66 -2.38 12.57
N LEU A 19 0.31 -1.23 12.06
CA LEU A 19 -0.69 -1.09 11.01
C LEU A 19 -0.05 -1.21 9.63
N LEU A 20 -0.50 -2.19 8.86
CA LEU A 20 -0.02 -2.46 7.51
C LEU A 20 -1.16 -2.32 6.49
N GLY A 21 -0.83 -1.85 5.30
CA GLY A 21 -1.74 -1.85 4.16
C GLY A 21 -1.20 -2.71 3.03
N VAL A 22 -2.10 -3.41 2.33
CA VAL A 22 -1.79 -4.11 1.07
C VAL A 22 -2.66 -3.56 -0.02
N ASP A 23 -2.04 -3.13 -1.12
CA ASP A 23 -2.74 -2.61 -2.28
C ASP A 23 -1.96 -2.85 -3.57
N GLY A 24 -2.68 -2.83 -4.69
CA GLY A 24 -2.13 -3.01 -6.03
C GLY A 24 -1.88 -1.68 -6.73
N VAL A 25 -0.84 -1.63 -7.55
CA VAL A 25 -0.54 -0.49 -8.41
C VAL A 25 -0.07 -0.97 -9.78
N VAL A 26 -0.35 -0.18 -10.81
CA VAL A 26 0.11 -0.44 -12.17
C VAL A 26 1.11 0.63 -12.58
N TRP A 27 2.25 0.20 -13.10
CA TRP A 27 3.29 1.04 -13.69
C TRP A 27 3.28 0.89 -15.19
N ARG A 28 3.49 1.99 -15.91
CA ARG A 28 3.70 1.97 -17.36
C ARG A 28 5.18 1.81 -17.65
N THR A 29 5.50 1.10 -18.72
CA THR A 29 6.87 0.96 -19.22
C THR A 29 6.97 1.56 -20.62
N SER A 30 8.20 1.79 -21.09
CA SER A 30 8.44 2.22 -22.47
C SER A 30 7.81 1.25 -23.48
N ASP A 31 7.25 1.80 -24.55
CA ASP A 31 6.60 1.04 -25.62
C ASP A 31 7.65 0.42 -26.55
N THR A 32 8.19 -0.73 -26.16
CA THR A 32 9.13 -1.54 -26.95
C THR A 32 8.56 -2.95 -27.16
N ALA A 33 9.02 -3.65 -28.20
CA ALA A 33 8.61 -5.02 -28.48
C ALA A 33 8.88 -5.96 -27.29
N GLU A 34 10.07 -5.85 -26.70
CA GLU A 34 10.51 -6.68 -25.57
C GLU A 34 9.63 -6.44 -24.32
N ASN A 35 9.34 -5.17 -24.00
CA ASN A 35 8.48 -4.84 -22.86
C ASN A 35 7.02 -5.27 -23.11
N ARG A 36 6.53 -5.21 -24.36
CA ARG A 36 5.21 -5.71 -24.71
C ARG A 36 5.12 -7.24 -24.59
N GLU A 37 6.15 -7.95 -25.01
CA GLU A 37 6.22 -9.41 -24.88
C GLU A 37 6.24 -9.84 -23.42
N LYS A 38 7.09 -9.23 -22.59
CA LYS A 38 7.28 -9.58 -21.18
C LYS A 38 6.05 -9.22 -20.32
N TYR A 39 5.57 -7.98 -20.41
CA TYR A 39 4.59 -7.44 -19.47
C TYR A 39 3.16 -7.41 -20.02
N GLY A 40 3.02 -7.32 -21.33
CA GLY A 40 1.72 -7.16 -21.97
C GLY A 40 1.10 -5.80 -21.68
N SER A 41 -0.13 -5.62 -22.11
CA SER A 41 -0.89 -4.39 -21.96
C SER A 41 -2.34 -4.67 -21.58
N GLY A 42 -3.02 -3.68 -21.01
CA GLY A 42 -4.46 -3.70 -20.84
C GLY A 42 -5.17 -3.53 -22.18
N SER A 43 -6.37 -4.10 -22.30
CA SER A 43 -7.27 -3.87 -23.44
C SER A 43 -8.44 -3.00 -23.00
N THR A 44 -8.90 -2.15 -23.91
CA THR A 44 -10.11 -1.35 -23.74
C THR A 44 -11.06 -1.65 -24.90
N GLN A 45 -12.30 -1.18 -24.84
CA GLN A 45 -13.23 -1.30 -25.96
C GLN A 45 -12.70 -0.63 -27.26
N TYR A 46 -11.66 0.20 -27.17
CA TYR A 46 -11.02 0.87 -28.29
C TYR A 46 -9.69 0.23 -28.73
N GLY A 47 -9.31 -0.90 -28.16
CA GLY A 47 -8.06 -1.64 -28.43
C GLY A 47 -7.11 -1.66 -27.23
N ASP A 48 -5.88 -2.10 -27.48
CA ASP A 48 -4.84 -2.20 -26.47
C ASP A 48 -4.39 -0.83 -25.96
N THR A 49 -3.97 -0.77 -24.70
CA THR A 49 -3.39 0.44 -24.13
C THR A 49 -2.08 0.80 -24.83
N ALA A 50 -1.79 2.13 -24.87
CA ALA A 50 -0.63 2.66 -25.59
C ALA A 50 0.71 2.15 -25.08
N PHE A 51 0.78 1.69 -23.82
CA PHE A 51 2.01 1.27 -23.15
C PHE A 51 1.88 -0.12 -22.54
N PRO A 52 2.96 -0.93 -22.54
CA PRO A 52 3.05 -2.10 -21.68
C PRO A 52 2.97 -1.71 -20.20
N GLN A 53 2.51 -2.64 -19.36
CA GLN A 53 2.23 -2.34 -17.97
C GLN A 53 2.69 -3.47 -17.05
N ILE A 54 3.26 -3.09 -15.90
CA ILE A 54 3.59 -3.99 -14.80
C ILE A 54 2.56 -3.83 -13.71
N ARG A 55 2.04 -4.94 -13.21
CA ARG A 55 1.22 -4.99 -12.00
C ARG A 55 2.11 -5.26 -10.81
N MET A 56 2.01 -4.45 -9.78
CA MET A 56 2.74 -4.59 -8.53
C MET A 56 1.76 -4.61 -7.37
N VAL A 57 2.04 -5.41 -6.35
CA VAL A 57 1.36 -5.38 -5.06
C VAL A 57 2.42 -5.10 -4.00
N CYS A 58 2.14 -4.14 -3.13
CA CYS A 58 3.02 -3.77 -2.03
C CYS A 58 2.34 -3.98 -0.69
N GLN A 59 3.16 -4.24 0.32
CA GLN A 59 2.83 -4.11 1.72
C GLN A 59 3.57 -2.91 2.30
N MET A 60 2.82 -2.00 2.91
CA MET A 60 3.33 -0.74 3.48
C MET A 60 2.99 -0.66 4.97
N GLU A 61 3.94 -0.21 5.76
CA GLU A 61 3.68 0.24 7.13
C GLU A 61 3.05 1.63 7.09
N LEU A 62 1.83 1.77 7.66
CA LEU A 62 0.96 2.92 7.41
C LEU A 62 1.31 4.17 8.24
N THR A 63 2.15 4.03 9.25
CA THR A 63 2.63 5.16 10.06
C THR A 63 3.80 5.88 9.40
N SER A 64 4.79 5.13 8.96
CA SER A 64 6.02 5.65 8.34
C SER A 64 5.94 5.71 6.81
N HIS A 65 4.97 5.03 6.20
CA HIS A 65 4.84 4.77 4.77
C HIS A 65 6.00 3.96 4.16
N GLN A 66 6.77 3.25 4.98
CA GLN A 66 7.81 2.38 4.46
C GLN A 66 7.22 1.13 3.82
N LEU A 67 7.72 0.80 2.64
CA LEU A 67 7.38 -0.46 1.98
C LEU A 67 8.12 -1.60 2.67
N ILE A 68 7.36 -2.53 3.24
CA ILE A 68 7.89 -3.75 3.88
C ILE A 68 8.36 -4.72 2.81
N ASN A 69 7.48 -5.02 1.85
CA ASN A 69 7.75 -5.88 0.73
C ASN A 69 6.94 -5.48 -0.50
N SER A 70 7.39 -5.91 -1.67
CA SER A 70 6.73 -5.65 -2.95
C SER A 70 6.96 -6.80 -3.90
N THR A 71 5.92 -7.19 -4.64
CA THR A 71 6.00 -8.18 -5.71
C THR A 71 5.39 -7.61 -6.97
N PHE A 72 5.91 -7.98 -8.12
CA PHE A 72 5.38 -7.50 -9.39
C PHE A 72 5.50 -8.55 -10.49
N ASP A 73 4.64 -8.46 -11.48
CA ASP A 73 4.61 -9.32 -12.66
C ASP A 73 3.89 -8.62 -13.82
N LYS A 74 3.69 -9.33 -14.92
CA LYS A 74 2.96 -8.83 -16.09
C LYS A 74 1.56 -8.29 -15.72
N TYR A 75 1.04 -7.39 -16.54
CA TYR A 75 -0.23 -6.70 -16.29
C TYR A 75 -1.41 -7.65 -15.98
N LYS A 76 -1.48 -8.79 -16.68
CA LYS A 76 -2.58 -9.77 -16.52
C LYS A 76 -2.46 -10.64 -15.27
N SER A 77 -1.38 -10.56 -14.51
CA SER A 77 -1.22 -11.31 -13.27
C SER A 77 -2.26 -10.92 -12.22
N ASN A 78 -2.70 -11.90 -11.46
CA ASN A 78 -3.71 -11.70 -10.44
C ASN A 78 -3.08 -11.08 -9.19
N GLU A 79 -3.63 -9.97 -8.71
CA GLU A 79 -3.16 -9.27 -7.49
C GLU A 79 -3.18 -10.18 -6.25
N MET A 80 -4.14 -11.10 -6.14
CA MET A 80 -4.17 -12.06 -5.03
C MET A 80 -2.97 -13.01 -5.04
N VAL A 81 -2.53 -13.46 -6.23
CA VAL A 81 -1.34 -14.32 -6.36
C VAL A 81 -0.07 -13.56 -5.99
N LEU A 82 0.01 -12.28 -6.34
CA LEU A 82 1.12 -11.43 -5.94
C LEU A 82 1.09 -11.17 -4.42
N ALA A 83 -0.08 -10.96 -3.84
CA ALA A 83 -0.22 -10.80 -2.40
C ALA A 83 0.18 -12.06 -1.60
N GLU A 84 -0.08 -13.26 -2.12
CA GLU A 84 0.37 -14.53 -1.51
C GLU A 84 1.88 -14.55 -1.28
N GLN A 85 2.67 -13.94 -2.18
CA GLN A 85 4.13 -13.87 -2.07
C GLN A 85 4.62 -12.90 -0.97
N LEU A 86 3.74 -12.03 -0.45
CA LEU A 86 4.09 -11.10 0.64
C LEU A 86 3.96 -11.72 2.03
N ILE A 87 3.31 -12.89 2.14
CA ILE A 87 2.98 -13.51 3.43
C ILE A 87 4.23 -13.83 4.24
N GLU A 88 5.24 -14.42 3.61
CA GLU A 88 6.49 -14.81 4.28
C GLU A 88 7.17 -13.64 5.00
N ASP A 89 7.18 -12.49 4.35
CA ASP A 89 7.84 -11.29 4.86
C ASP A 89 6.96 -10.42 5.78
N THR A 90 5.68 -10.76 5.94
CA THR A 90 4.77 -10.02 6.81
C THR A 90 5.26 -10.08 8.26
N PRO A 91 5.41 -8.92 8.94
CA PRO A 91 5.85 -8.88 10.33
C PRO A 91 4.82 -9.51 11.28
N ASN A 92 5.31 -10.10 12.36
CA ASN A 92 4.47 -10.48 13.50
C ASN A 92 3.95 -9.22 14.25
N ASN A 93 2.96 -9.39 15.10
CA ASN A 93 2.31 -8.31 15.84
C ASN A 93 1.83 -7.19 14.89
N SER A 94 1.02 -7.56 13.92
CA SER A 94 0.55 -6.63 12.87
C SER A 94 -0.93 -6.81 12.54
N LEU A 95 -1.56 -5.70 12.13
CA LEU A 95 -2.89 -5.68 11.54
C LEU A 95 -2.77 -5.21 10.08
N THR A 96 -3.02 -6.12 9.15
CA THR A 96 -2.97 -5.80 7.71
C THR A 96 -4.37 -5.45 7.18
N MET A 97 -4.48 -4.30 6.57
CA MET A 97 -5.69 -3.78 5.95
C MET A 97 -5.69 -4.03 4.45
N PHE A 98 -6.68 -4.75 3.97
CA PHE A 98 -6.84 -5.10 2.56
C PHE A 98 -7.97 -4.32 1.90
N ASP A 99 -7.84 -4.05 0.61
CA ASP A 99 -9.00 -3.67 -0.20
C ASP A 99 -9.90 -4.89 -0.47
N ARG A 100 -11.17 -4.64 -0.75
CA ARG A 100 -12.17 -5.68 -1.06
C ARG A 100 -11.74 -6.61 -2.19
N GLY A 101 -10.92 -6.14 -3.12
CA GLY A 101 -10.36 -6.94 -4.22
C GLY A 101 -9.55 -8.15 -3.75
N PHE A 102 -8.95 -8.09 -2.57
CA PHE A 102 -8.17 -9.18 -1.96
C PHE A 102 -9.01 -10.18 -1.16
N TYR A 103 -10.34 -10.14 -1.27
CA TYR A 103 -11.19 -11.05 -0.50
C TYR A 103 -11.02 -12.50 -0.95
N SER A 104 -10.28 -13.25 -0.18
CA SER A 104 -10.11 -14.71 -0.31
C SER A 104 -9.90 -15.30 1.09
N LEU A 105 -10.81 -16.20 1.51
CA LEU A 105 -10.70 -16.84 2.84
C LEU A 105 -9.39 -17.64 2.97
N GLY A 106 -8.90 -18.22 1.87
CA GLY A 106 -7.63 -18.93 1.85
C GLY A 106 -6.43 -17.99 2.08
N LEU A 107 -6.37 -16.87 1.37
CA LEU A 107 -5.33 -15.84 1.57
C LEU A 107 -5.37 -15.29 2.99
N LEU A 108 -6.54 -14.92 3.50
CA LEU A 108 -6.71 -14.34 4.84
C LEU A 108 -6.34 -15.34 5.95
N HIS A 109 -6.70 -16.63 5.76
CA HIS A 109 -6.32 -17.71 6.69
C HIS A 109 -4.80 -17.88 6.70
N GLN A 110 -4.17 -18.03 5.55
CA GLN A 110 -2.73 -18.20 5.44
C GLN A 110 -1.98 -17.01 6.02
N TRP A 111 -2.45 -15.79 5.73
CA TRP A 111 -1.88 -14.56 6.31
C TRP A 111 -1.85 -14.57 7.82
N HIS A 112 -2.93 -15.05 8.45
CA HIS A 112 -3.06 -15.14 9.90
C HIS A 112 -2.22 -16.29 10.48
N SER A 113 -2.24 -17.46 9.84
CA SER A 113 -1.67 -18.71 10.40
C SER A 113 -0.15 -18.83 10.23
N GLU A 114 0.47 -18.15 9.26
CA GLU A 114 1.92 -18.23 9.01
C GLU A 114 2.76 -17.31 9.89
N GLY A 115 2.19 -16.75 10.97
CA GLY A 115 2.93 -15.93 11.91
C GLY A 115 2.23 -15.81 13.25
N ARG A 116 2.83 -15.02 14.15
CA ARG A 116 2.31 -14.78 15.49
C ARG A 116 1.67 -13.39 15.56
N GLU A 117 0.41 -13.31 16.05
CA GLU A 117 -0.35 -12.05 16.16
C GLU A 117 -0.39 -11.30 14.82
N ARG A 118 -0.57 -12.02 13.73
CA ARG A 118 -0.82 -11.45 12.40
C ARG A 118 -2.31 -11.39 12.16
N HIS A 119 -2.87 -10.22 12.22
CA HIS A 119 -4.28 -9.97 12.02
C HIS A 119 -4.54 -9.33 10.66
N TRP A 120 -5.77 -9.49 10.20
CA TRP A 120 -6.23 -8.87 8.96
C TRP A 120 -7.58 -8.19 9.14
N MET A 121 -7.85 -7.19 8.30
CA MET A 121 -9.11 -6.49 8.21
C MET A 121 -9.44 -6.18 6.74
N ILE A 122 -10.70 -6.42 6.35
CA ILE A 122 -11.16 -6.25 4.97
C ILE A 122 -12.65 -5.83 4.95
N PRO A 123 -13.10 -4.98 4.00
CA PRO A 123 -14.51 -4.70 3.83
C PRO A 123 -15.28 -5.96 3.44
N ALA A 124 -16.33 -6.28 4.18
CA ALA A 124 -17.17 -7.43 3.90
C ALA A 124 -17.88 -7.27 2.54
N ARG A 125 -18.05 -8.37 1.82
CA ARG A 125 -18.87 -8.42 0.60
C ARG A 125 -20.35 -8.19 0.94
N LYS A 126 -21.11 -7.63 0.01
CA LYS A 126 -22.56 -7.41 0.19
C LYS A 126 -23.32 -8.73 0.34
N ASP A 127 -22.90 -9.74 -0.40
CA ASP A 127 -23.44 -11.09 -0.49
C ASP A 127 -22.77 -12.08 0.47
N LEU A 128 -22.03 -11.59 1.48
CA LEU A 128 -21.35 -12.44 2.45
C LEU A 128 -22.35 -13.32 3.20
N GLN A 129 -22.18 -14.64 3.08
CA GLN A 129 -22.90 -15.65 3.85
C GLN A 129 -22.13 -15.98 5.12
N PHE A 130 -22.81 -16.01 6.24
CA PHE A 130 -22.21 -16.31 7.54
C PHE A 130 -23.24 -16.81 8.54
N ASP A 131 -22.80 -17.63 9.49
CA ASP A 131 -23.56 -18.00 10.66
C ASP A 131 -23.08 -17.16 11.85
N VAL A 132 -24.00 -16.70 12.68
CA VAL A 132 -23.65 -15.96 13.90
C VAL A 132 -23.34 -16.94 15.01
N LEU A 133 -22.12 -16.91 15.51
CA LEU A 133 -21.69 -17.70 16.68
C LEU A 133 -22.03 -16.97 17.98
N GLU A 134 -21.80 -15.66 18.01
CA GLU A 134 -22.01 -14.82 19.19
C GLU A 134 -22.32 -13.37 18.78
N SER A 135 -23.22 -12.72 19.49
CA SER A 135 -23.57 -11.32 19.26
C SER A 135 -23.12 -10.49 20.47
N TYR A 136 -22.07 -9.70 20.31
CA TYR A 136 -21.61 -8.77 21.35
C TYR A 136 -22.47 -7.51 21.40
N SER A 137 -22.99 -7.10 20.23
CA SER A 137 -23.97 -6.02 20.08
C SER A 137 -24.76 -6.20 18.78
N ARG A 138 -25.69 -5.23 18.50
CA ARG A 138 -26.42 -5.20 17.22
C ARG A 138 -25.49 -5.05 16.00
N VAL A 139 -24.31 -4.46 16.19
CA VAL A 139 -23.38 -4.08 15.12
C VAL A 139 -22.06 -4.85 15.19
N ASP A 140 -21.86 -5.71 16.17
CA ASP A 140 -20.62 -6.43 16.43
C ASP A 140 -20.89 -7.89 16.75
N LYS A 141 -20.40 -8.80 15.90
CA LYS A 141 -20.72 -10.22 15.95
C LYS A 141 -19.50 -11.08 15.66
N ARG A 142 -19.32 -12.17 16.40
CA ARG A 142 -18.47 -13.28 16.01
C ARG A 142 -19.23 -14.16 15.04
N VAL A 143 -18.64 -14.42 13.89
CA VAL A 143 -19.28 -15.12 12.79
C VAL A 143 -18.43 -16.27 12.29
N LYS A 144 -19.10 -17.27 11.74
CA LYS A 144 -18.51 -18.41 11.07
C LYS A 144 -18.72 -18.29 9.57
N LEU A 145 -17.67 -18.52 8.79
CA LEU A 145 -17.63 -18.45 7.35
C LEU A 145 -17.31 -19.84 6.80
N THR A 146 -18.18 -20.37 5.95
CA THR A 146 -17.96 -21.66 5.28
C THR A 146 -17.00 -21.47 4.11
N THR A 147 -15.97 -22.32 4.03
CA THR A 147 -14.98 -22.31 2.94
C THR A 147 -15.39 -23.26 1.83
N THR A 148 -15.09 -22.91 0.58
CA THR A 148 -15.40 -23.76 -0.57
C THR A 148 -14.36 -24.89 -0.75
N SER A 149 -14.77 -26.02 -1.32
CA SER A 149 -13.85 -27.11 -1.66
C SER A 149 -12.74 -26.68 -2.63
N GLN A 150 -13.06 -25.75 -3.54
CA GLN A 150 -12.08 -25.17 -4.46
C GLN A 150 -11.02 -24.34 -3.73
N ALA A 151 -11.42 -23.54 -2.73
CA ALA A 151 -10.47 -22.76 -1.90
C ALA A 151 -9.55 -23.69 -1.12
N ARG A 152 -10.08 -24.77 -0.54
CA ARG A 152 -9.28 -25.75 0.22
C ARG A 152 -8.32 -26.56 -0.67
N LYS A 153 -8.65 -26.79 -1.96
CA LYS A 153 -7.71 -27.39 -2.91
C LYS A 153 -6.50 -26.48 -3.16
N LYS A 154 -6.74 -25.16 -3.24
CA LYS A 154 -5.66 -24.18 -3.43
C LYS A 154 -4.86 -23.92 -2.14
N PHE A 155 -5.53 -23.92 -0.99
CA PHE A 155 -4.96 -23.67 0.33
C PHE A 155 -5.21 -24.89 1.22
N PRO A 156 -4.32 -25.91 1.22
CA PRO A 156 -4.56 -27.17 1.94
C PRO A 156 -4.73 -27.05 3.45
N THR A 157 -4.18 -26.01 4.06
CA THR A 157 -4.32 -25.72 5.50
C THR A 157 -5.63 -25.04 5.88
N LEU A 158 -6.42 -24.59 4.88
CA LEU A 158 -7.67 -23.87 5.10
C LEU A 158 -8.72 -24.82 5.69
N PRO A 159 -9.28 -24.55 6.88
CA PRO A 159 -10.32 -25.36 7.49
C PRO A 159 -11.66 -25.23 6.73
N ASN A 160 -12.59 -26.15 7.00
CA ASN A 160 -13.96 -26.10 6.44
C ASN A 160 -14.70 -24.82 6.84
N GLU A 161 -14.43 -24.33 8.02
CA GLU A 161 -15.06 -23.18 8.64
C GLU A 161 -13.97 -22.26 9.19
N LEU A 162 -14.13 -20.95 8.99
CA LEU A 162 -13.24 -19.92 9.47
C LEU A 162 -14.02 -18.95 10.38
N GLU A 163 -13.52 -18.74 11.59
CA GLU A 163 -14.10 -17.75 12.49
C GLU A 163 -13.52 -16.35 12.18
N ALA A 164 -14.41 -15.36 12.27
CA ALA A 164 -14.06 -13.96 12.09
C ALA A 164 -15.00 -13.07 12.92
N ARG A 165 -14.69 -11.79 13.02
CA ARG A 165 -15.54 -10.78 13.62
C ARG A 165 -16.08 -9.87 12.53
N LEU A 166 -17.40 -9.65 12.53
CA LEU A 166 -18.11 -8.79 11.60
C LEU A 166 -18.60 -7.55 12.34
N ILE A 167 -18.09 -6.39 11.98
CA ILE A 167 -18.44 -5.11 12.59
C ILE A 167 -19.15 -4.24 11.56
N THR A 168 -20.27 -3.63 11.96
CA THR A 168 -21.07 -2.73 11.11
C THR A 168 -21.08 -1.34 11.71
N LYS A 169 -20.71 -0.32 10.94
CA LYS A 169 -20.75 1.09 11.36
C LYS A 169 -21.37 1.94 10.26
N LYS A 170 -22.15 2.95 10.62
CA LYS A 170 -22.62 3.96 9.66
C LYS A 170 -21.60 5.09 9.57
N ILE A 171 -21.02 5.29 8.38
CA ILE A 171 -20.09 6.37 8.09
C ILE A 171 -20.73 7.29 7.03
N LYS A 172 -20.97 8.56 7.38
CA LYS A 172 -21.62 9.53 6.49
C LYS A 172 -22.93 9.00 5.86
N GLY A 173 -23.75 8.34 6.70
CA GLY A 173 -25.04 7.77 6.29
C GLY A 173 -25.00 6.45 5.51
N LYS A 174 -23.80 5.95 5.16
CA LYS A 174 -23.62 4.65 4.49
C LYS A 174 -23.22 3.57 5.48
N GLU A 175 -23.82 2.40 5.35
CA GLU A 175 -23.43 1.23 6.13
C GLU A 175 -22.10 0.67 5.59
N CYS A 176 -21.12 0.58 6.49
CA CYS A 176 -19.83 -0.04 6.26
C CYS A 176 -19.74 -1.30 7.11
N ARG A 177 -19.45 -2.43 6.47
CA ARG A 177 -19.29 -3.74 7.13
C ARG A 177 -17.83 -4.16 7.00
N MET A 178 -17.18 -4.40 8.14
CA MET A 178 -15.78 -4.82 8.21
C MET A 178 -15.70 -6.24 8.75
N LEU A 179 -14.92 -7.07 8.09
CA LEU A 179 -14.58 -8.42 8.51
C LEU A 179 -13.13 -8.42 8.98
N THR A 180 -12.85 -9.06 10.13
CA THR A 180 -11.51 -9.08 10.72
C THR A 180 -11.25 -10.35 11.53
N SER A 181 -9.99 -10.71 11.69
CA SER A 181 -9.53 -11.76 12.61
C SER A 181 -9.34 -11.28 14.06
N LEU A 182 -9.62 -10.02 14.37
CA LEU A 182 -9.54 -9.44 15.72
C LEU A 182 -10.77 -9.85 16.55
N THR A 183 -10.79 -11.08 17.05
CA THR A 183 -11.96 -11.68 17.74
C THR A 183 -12.06 -11.31 19.22
N ASP A 184 -10.97 -10.90 19.86
CA ASP A 184 -10.97 -10.44 21.25
C ASP A 184 -11.57 -9.03 21.37
N VAL A 185 -12.81 -8.96 21.86
CA VAL A 185 -13.57 -7.70 21.98
C VAL A 185 -13.05 -6.80 23.09
N MET A 186 -12.41 -7.37 24.12
CA MET A 186 -11.89 -6.61 25.24
C MET A 186 -10.59 -5.91 24.87
N ARG A 187 -9.75 -6.59 24.08
CA ARG A 187 -8.49 -6.02 23.60
C ARG A 187 -8.68 -5.08 22.39
N TYR A 188 -9.69 -5.33 21.57
CA TYR A 188 -9.90 -4.60 20.31
C TYR A 188 -11.33 -4.03 20.23
N PRO A 189 -11.56 -2.80 20.72
CA PRO A 189 -12.87 -2.15 20.67
C PRO A 189 -13.38 -1.96 19.24
N SER A 190 -14.68 -2.23 19.01
CA SER A 190 -15.26 -2.23 17.66
C SER A 190 -15.34 -0.86 16.99
N ASP A 191 -15.49 0.20 17.75
CA ASP A 191 -15.53 1.59 17.28
C ASP A 191 -14.16 2.02 16.74
N GLU A 192 -13.08 1.65 17.41
CA GLU A 192 -11.70 1.93 16.95
C GLU A 192 -11.37 1.17 15.67
N ILE A 193 -11.72 -0.14 15.58
CA ILE A 193 -11.38 -1.00 14.42
C ILE A 193 -11.87 -0.38 13.10
N VAL A 194 -13.11 0.11 13.07
CA VAL A 194 -13.68 0.64 11.82
C VAL A 194 -13.02 1.96 11.43
N ASP A 195 -12.67 2.79 12.40
CA ASP A 195 -11.98 4.07 12.15
C ASP A 195 -10.56 3.84 11.63
N LEU A 196 -9.86 2.82 12.16
CA LEU A 196 -8.54 2.42 11.66
C LEU A 196 -8.52 2.11 10.15
N TYR A 197 -9.60 1.57 9.59
CA TYR A 197 -9.62 1.23 8.17
C TYR A 197 -9.41 2.45 7.26
N SER A 198 -9.67 3.65 7.74
CA SER A 198 -9.40 4.87 7.00
C SER A 198 -7.90 5.06 6.70
N HIS A 199 -7.02 4.53 7.57
CA HIS A 199 -5.56 4.57 7.39
C HIS A 199 -5.08 3.72 6.21
N ARG A 200 -5.88 2.76 5.71
CA ARG A 200 -5.54 2.03 4.46
C ARG A 200 -5.25 2.99 3.30
N TRP A 201 -5.89 4.16 3.29
CA TRP A 201 -5.68 5.15 2.24
C TRP A 201 -4.24 5.69 2.18
N GLU A 202 -3.44 5.54 3.23
CA GLU A 202 -2.05 5.99 3.27
C GLU A 202 -1.17 5.28 2.23
N ILE A 203 -1.46 4.01 1.88
CA ILE A 203 -0.72 3.32 0.80
C ILE A 203 -0.97 3.96 -0.58
N GLU A 204 -2.18 4.46 -0.83
CA GLU A 204 -2.49 5.18 -2.07
C GLU A 204 -1.77 6.55 -2.12
N LEU A 205 -1.57 7.19 -0.96
CA LEU A 205 -0.75 8.39 -0.86
C LEU A 205 0.72 8.06 -1.17
N GLY A 206 1.26 6.97 -0.66
CA GLY A 206 2.60 6.50 -0.99
C GLY A 206 2.82 6.27 -2.48
N TYR A 207 1.87 5.64 -3.16
CA TYR A 207 1.93 5.50 -4.63
C TYR A 207 1.87 6.84 -5.35
N ARG A 208 1.10 7.80 -4.83
CA ARG A 208 1.06 9.16 -5.38
C ARG A 208 2.40 9.86 -5.22
N GLU A 209 3.05 9.75 -4.08
CA GLU A 209 4.38 10.33 -3.81
C GLU A 209 5.43 9.77 -4.78
N MET A 210 5.46 8.45 -4.98
CA MET A 210 6.35 7.85 -5.96
C MET A 210 6.08 8.35 -7.38
N LYS A 211 4.81 8.39 -7.80
CA LYS A 211 4.43 8.79 -9.16
C LYS A 211 4.58 10.28 -9.43
N GLN A 212 4.20 11.13 -8.47
CA GLN A 212 4.17 12.57 -8.67
C GLN A 212 5.49 13.25 -8.33
N THR A 213 6.18 12.79 -7.27
CA THR A 213 7.41 13.41 -6.80
C THR A 213 8.63 12.74 -7.39
N LEU A 214 8.79 11.42 -7.23
CA LEU A 214 10.01 10.75 -7.69
C LEU A 214 10.06 10.59 -9.21
N LEU A 215 8.94 10.31 -9.85
CA LEU A 215 8.85 10.20 -11.32
C LEU A 215 8.41 11.52 -11.99
N ASN A 216 8.35 12.65 -11.28
CA ASN A 216 7.97 13.95 -11.82
C ASN A 216 6.65 13.93 -12.63
N SER A 217 5.69 13.10 -12.21
CA SER A 217 4.39 12.89 -12.88
C SER A 217 4.46 12.27 -14.29
N GLU A 218 5.60 11.74 -14.72
CA GLU A 218 5.71 11.09 -16.03
C GLU A 218 4.97 9.74 -16.08
N TYR A 219 4.74 9.10 -14.95
CA TYR A 219 4.00 7.84 -14.81
C TYR A 219 4.52 6.64 -15.63
N THR A 220 5.64 6.80 -16.35
CA THR A 220 6.20 5.77 -17.22
C THR A 220 7.67 5.53 -16.86
N LEU A 221 8.00 4.27 -16.60
CA LEU A 221 9.39 3.84 -16.44
C LEU A 221 10.10 3.99 -17.79
N ARG A 222 11.31 4.55 -17.77
CA ARG A 222 12.02 4.98 -18.99
C ARG A 222 12.80 3.86 -19.68
N SER A 223 13.09 2.80 -18.94
CA SER A 223 13.91 1.67 -19.44
C SER A 223 13.22 0.96 -20.58
N LYS A 224 14.00 0.64 -21.61
CA LYS A 224 13.52 0.03 -22.86
C LYS A 224 13.55 -1.49 -22.83
N ARG A 225 14.35 -2.11 -21.95
CA ARG A 225 14.51 -3.54 -21.80
C ARG A 225 13.90 -4.02 -20.50
N PRO A 226 13.27 -5.21 -20.45
CA PRO A 226 12.60 -5.72 -19.26
C PRO A 226 13.49 -5.80 -18.01
N ASP A 227 14.72 -6.29 -18.14
CA ASP A 227 15.70 -6.38 -17.06
C ASP A 227 16.02 -5.00 -16.46
N MET A 228 16.17 -3.99 -17.31
CA MET A 228 16.40 -2.61 -16.89
C MET A 228 15.14 -1.98 -16.26
N VAL A 229 13.95 -2.35 -16.73
CA VAL A 229 12.67 -1.89 -16.13
C VAL A 229 12.54 -2.42 -14.71
N GLU A 230 12.85 -3.70 -14.47
CA GLU A 230 12.84 -4.28 -13.13
C GLU A 230 13.86 -3.60 -12.21
N GLN A 231 15.06 -3.34 -12.70
CA GLN A 231 16.09 -2.61 -11.97
C GLN A 231 15.67 -1.17 -11.63
N GLU A 232 15.07 -0.46 -12.60
CA GLU A 232 14.54 0.90 -12.41
C GLU A 232 13.42 0.91 -11.34
N LEU A 233 12.53 -0.08 -11.38
CA LEU A 233 11.46 -0.21 -10.39
C LEU A 233 12.00 -0.46 -8.98
N TRP A 234 12.94 -1.40 -8.83
CA TRP A 234 13.60 -1.62 -7.53
C TRP A 234 14.37 -0.39 -7.05
N GLY A 235 15.03 0.33 -7.94
CA GLY A 235 15.70 1.59 -7.62
C GLY A 235 14.72 2.65 -7.10
N LEU A 236 13.55 2.76 -7.72
CA LEU A 236 12.48 3.67 -7.29
C LEU A 236 11.97 3.32 -5.88
N LEU A 237 11.69 2.03 -5.61
CA LEU A 237 11.20 1.57 -4.30
C LEU A 237 12.25 1.77 -3.21
N LEU A 238 13.52 1.52 -3.52
CA LEU A 238 14.63 1.75 -2.60
C LEU A 238 14.81 3.24 -2.28
N ALA A 239 14.80 4.10 -3.28
CA ALA A 239 14.89 5.56 -3.10
C ALA A 239 13.73 6.08 -2.25
N TYR A 240 12.50 5.60 -2.50
CA TYR A 240 11.34 5.93 -1.70
C TYR A 240 11.55 5.57 -0.22
N ASN A 241 11.96 4.34 0.07
CA ASN A 241 12.20 3.89 1.43
C ASN A 241 13.32 4.66 2.13
N LEU A 242 14.41 5.00 1.43
CA LEU A 242 15.50 5.80 2.01
C LEU A 242 15.01 7.19 2.45
N ILE A 243 14.21 7.85 1.61
CA ILE A 243 13.61 9.15 1.97
C ILE A 243 12.67 8.98 3.16
N ARG A 244 11.84 7.93 3.19
CA ARG A 244 10.91 7.67 4.29
C ARG A 244 11.64 7.35 5.61
N VAL A 245 12.78 6.67 5.57
CA VAL A 245 13.63 6.45 6.76
C VAL A 245 14.08 7.80 7.34
N ALA A 246 14.65 8.67 6.51
CA ALA A 246 15.08 9.99 6.95
C ALA A 246 13.92 10.85 7.51
N MET A 247 12.75 10.82 6.84
CA MET A 247 11.55 11.49 7.31
C MET A 247 11.07 10.96 8.66
N THR A 248 11.11 9.65 8.85
CA THR A 248 10.70 9.00 10.10
C THR A 248 11.62 9.41 11.25
N GLU A 249 12.93 9.46 11.01
CA GLU A 249 13.91 9.91 12.00
C GLU A 249 13.69 11.39 12.37
N ALA A 250 13.46 12.25 11.39
CA ALA A 250 13.15 13.66 11.61
C ALA A 250 11.83 13.84 12.40
N ALA A 251 10.81 13.05 12.08
CA ALA A 251 9.53 13.09 12.77
C ALA A 251 9.65 12.65 14.24
N LEU A 252 10.38 11.56 14.52
CA LEU A 252 10.69 11.13 15.89
C LEU A 252 11.41 12.22 16.69
N ARG A 253 12.40 12.88 16.08
CA ARG A 253 13.15 13.97 16.70
C ARG A 253 12.24 15.16 17.07
N LYS A 254 11.25 15.46 16.25
CA LYS A 254 10.31 16.55 16.45
C LYS A 254 9.11 16.15 17.32
N GLY A 255 8.86 14.87 17.55
CA GLY A 255 7.69 14.36 18.28
C GLY A 255 6.39 14.46 17.49
N ILE A 256 6.44 14.28 16.16
CA ILE A 256 5.29 14.28 15.25
C ILE A 256 5.22 12.99 14.45
N TRP A 257 4.11 12.76 13.74
CA TRP A 257 3.98 11.60 12.86
C TRP A 257 4.67 11.85 11.50
N PRO A 258 5.30 10.82 10.88
CA PRO A 258 6.02 10.97 9.61
C PRO A 258 5.17 11.51 8.45
N ASN A 259 3.87 11.21 8.44
CA ASN A 259 2.93 11.71 7.43
C ASN A 259 2.55 13.19 7.61
N GLN A 260 2.98 13.84 8.71
CA GLN A 260 2.87 15.27 8.90
C GLN A 260 4.01 16.04 8.21
N LEU A 261 5.04 15.37 7.71
CA LEU A 261 6.11 15.99 6.93
C LEU A 261 5.78 15.96 5.42
N SER A 262 6.18 17.01 4.71
CA SER A 262 6.05 17.10 3.25
C SER A 262 7.02 16.16 2.56
N PHE A 263 6.51 15.11 1.90
CA PHE A 263 7.36 14.19 1.13
C PHE A 263 8.15 14.92 0.04
N SER A 264 7.51 15.84 -0.70
CA SER A 264 8.18 16.60 -1.77
C SER A 264 9.32 17.47 -1.23
N GLY A 265 9.10 18.18 -0.11
CA GLY A 265 10.14 19.01 0.52
C GLY A 265 11.30 18.16 1.04
N CYS A 266 10.98 17.07 1.76
CA CYS A 266 11.99 16.15 2.28
C CYS A 266 12.78 15.45 1.16
N SER A 267 12.10 15.01 0.11
CA SER A 267 12.75 14.40 -1.06
C SER A 267 13.75 15.35 -1.71
N SER A 268 13.39 16.62 -1.91
CA SER A 268 14.30 17.61 -2.47
C SER A 268 15.53 17.83 -1.59
N ALA A 269 15.36 17.89 -0.27
CA ALA A 269 16.47 18.04 0.67
C ALA A 269 17.40 16.82 0.68
N VAL A 270 16.82 15.60 0.65
CA VAL A 270 17.61 14.35 0.58
C VAL A 270 18.40 14.27 -0.72
N VAL A 271 17.79 14.62 -1.85
CA VAL A 271 18.50 14.65 -3.15
C VAL A 271 19.63 15.68 -3.12
N ALA A 272 19.40 16.89 -2.61
CA ALA A 272 20.45 17.90 -2.46
C ALA A 272 21.61 17.41 -1.58
N PHE A 273 21.30 16.76 -0.46
CA PHE A 273 22.29 16.13 0.41
C PHE A 273 23.12 15.09 -0.34
N LEU A 274 22.51 14.16 -1.08
CA LEU A 274 23.22 13.12 -1.84
C LEU A 274 24.13 13.71 -2.91
N LEU A 275 23.73 14.78 -3.57
CA LEU A 275 24.55 15.47 -4.59
C LEU A 275 25.76 16.19 -3.98
N THR A 276 25.65 16.65 -2.74
CA THR A 276 26.73 17.42 -2.07
C THR A 276 27.69 16.55 -1.26
N THR A 277 27.26 15.37 -0.81
CA THR A 277 28.10 14.45 0.00
C THR A 277 29.38 14.02 -0.71
N GLY A 278 29.34 13.83 -2.03
CA GLY A 278 30.54 13.48 -2.84
C GLY A 278 31.61 14.56 -2.85
N LEU A 279 31.28 15.79 -2.47
CA LEU A 279 32.21 16.92 -2.39
C LEU A 279 32.83 17.10 -1.00
N THR A 280 32.48 16.25 -0.06
CA THR A 280 32.78 16.40 1.37
C THR A 280 33.70 15.26 1.83
N SER A 281 34.60 15.56 2.77
CA SER A 281 35.40 14.54 3.45
C SER A 281 34.48 13.52 4.17
N PRO A 282 34.76 12.21 4.05
CA PRO A 282 33.96 11.17 4.71
C PRO A 282 33.77 11.37 6.23
N GLY A 283 34.74 11.93 6.92
CA GLY A 283 34.64 12.24 8.36
C GLY A 283 33.54 13.26 8.72
N ASN A 284 33.12 14.09 7.77
CA ASN A 284 32.04 15.09 7.99
C ASN A 284 30.66 14.55 7.69
N LEU A 285 30.51 13.35 7.12
CA LEU A 285 29.21 12.78 6.76
C LEU A 285 28.24 12.68 7.95
N PRO A 286 28.65 12.26 9.17
CA PRO A 286 27.74 12.22 10.32
C PRO A 286 27.15 13.59 10.64
N VAL A 287 27.97 14.65 10.61
CA VAL A 287 27.52 16.03 10.89
C VAL A 287 26.57 16.51 9.79
N LEU A 288 26.85 16.22 8.54
CA LEU A 288 25.98 16.58 7.42
C LEU A 288 24.64 15.83 7.48
N TYR A 289 24.67 14.55 7.87
CA TYR A 289 23.44 13.78 8.05
C TYR A 289 22.60 14.35 9.20
N GLU A 290 23.21 14.69 10.34
CA GLU A 290 22.52 15.35 11.44
C GLU A 290 21.87 16.68 10.99
N ASN A 291 22.58 17.48 10.20
CA ASN A 291 22.04 18.71 9.62
C ASN A 291 20.88 18.44 8.68
N LEU A 292 20.97 17.40 7.83
CA LEU A 292 19.84 16.97 6.99
C LEU A 292 18.61 16.65 7.87
N ILE A 293 18.75 15.76 8.85
CA ILE A 293 17.61 15.35 9.69
C ILE A 293 16.99 16.58 10.39
N ASN A 294 17.81 17.50 10.90
CA ASN A 294 17.31 18.75 11.46
C ASN A 294 16.57 19.60 10.42
N GLN A 295 17.08 19.71 9.21
CA GLN A 295 16.44 20.42 8.11
C GLN A 295 15.08 19.83 7.77
N LEU A 296 14.96 18.49 7.74
CA LEU A 296 13.70 17.82 7.42
C LEU A 296 12.56 18.18 8.38
N THR A 297 12.87 18.50 9.64
CA THR A 297 11.86 18.92 10.64
C THR A 297 11.13 20.23 10.27
N TYR A 298 11.70 21.05 9.39
CA TYR A 298 11.08 22.30 8.94
C TYR A 298 10.02 22.09 7.86
N TYR A 299 9.96 20.93 7.23
CA TYR A 299 8.98 20.60 6.20
C TYR A 299 7.64 20.08 6.75
N GLU A 300 7.30 20.48 7.99
CA GLU A 300 5.99 20.13 8.57
C GLU A 300 4.84 20.74 7.75
N LEU A 301 3.86 19.91 7.46
CA LEU A 301 2.65 20.32 6.76
C LEU A 301 1.72 21.08 7.72
N PRO A 302 1.07 22.14 7.27
CA PRO A 302 0.08 22.83 8.09
C PRO A 302 -1.05 21.89 8.47
N THR A 303 -1.57 22.03 9.71
CA THR A 303 -2.71 21.26 10.20
C THR A 303 -3.87 21.34 9.21
N ARG A 304 -4.37 20.20 8.76
CA ARG A 304 -5.53 20.15 7.86
C ARG A 304 -6.74 20.71 8.60
N ARG A 305 -7.36 21.75 8.04
CA ARG A 305 -8.64 22.25 8.55
C ARG A 305 -9.70 21.20 8.24
N GLU A 306 -10.41 20.71 9.25
CA GLU A 306 -11.40 19.61 9.13
C GLU A 306 -12.54 19.95 8.16
N ASP A 307 -12.91 21.22 8.03
CA ASP A 307 -14.06 21.68 7.24
C ASP A 307 -13.70 22.17 5.84
N ARG A 308 -12.50 21.89 5.32
CA ARG A 308 -12.08 22.36 4.02
C ARG A 308 -12.68 21.53 2.89
N LEU A 309 -13.96 21.76 2.59
CA LEU A 309 -14.64 21.23 1.42
C LEU A 309 -14.46 22.19 0.22
N TYR A 310 -13.58 21.81 -0.72
CA TYR A 310 -13.57 22.46 -2.02
C TYR A 310 -14.50 21.68 -2.96
N PRO A 311 -15.58 22.29 -3.50
CA PRO A 311 -16.34 21.67 -4.57
C PRO A 311 -15.38 21.47 -5.76
N ARG A 312 -15.14 20.23 -6.12
CA ARG A 312 -14.34 19.90 -7.30
C ARG A 312 -15.24 20.08 -8.52
N CYS A 313 -14.83 20.93 -9.47
CA CYS A 313 -15.39 20.85 -10.81
C CYS A 313 -15.23 19.42 -11.31
N VAL A 314 -16.34 18.77 -11.69
CA VAL A 314 -16.30 17.47 -12.37
C VAL A 314 -15.74 17.72 -13.77
N LYS A 315 -14.42 17.69 -13.91
CA LYS A 315 -13.80 17.57 -15.22
C LYS A 315 -14.24 16.22 -15.79
N SER A 316 -14.71 16.21 -17.05
CA SER A 316 -14.90 14.96 -17.78
C SER A 316 -13.63 14.13 -17.60
N LYS A 317 -13.76 12.90 -17.14
CA LYS A 317 -12.60 12.01 -16.94
C LYS A 317 -11.91 11.84 -18.29
N GLN A 318 -10.79 12.50 -18.48
CA GLN A 318 -9.88 12.09 -19.54
C GLN A 318 -9.53 10.63 -19.29
N SER A 319 -9.54 9.83 -20.37
CA SER A 319 -9.12 8.44 -20.28
C SER A 319 -7.78 8.37 -19.53
N LYS A 320 -7.71 7.63 -18.44
CA LYS A 320 -6.50 7.45 -17.63
C LYS A 320 -5.34 6.91 -18.47
N TYR A 321 -5.67 6.28 -19.58
CA TYR A 321 -4.75 5.70 -20.56
C TYR A 321 -5.18 6.09 -21.96
N PRO A 322 -4.40 6.92 -22.68
CA PRO A 322 -4.71 7.23 -24.08
C PRO A 322 -4.70 5.93 -24.90
N ALA A 323 -5.76 5.68 -25.65
CA ALA A 323 -5.83 4.56 -26.56
C ALA A 323 -5.09 4.91 -27.87
N LYS A 324 -4.38 3.93 -28.47
CA LYS A 324 -3.88 4.08 -29.85
C LYS A 324 -5.07 4.27 -30.79
N LYS A 325 -5.06 5.32 -31.62
CA LYS A 325 -6.00 5.43 -32.74
C LYS A 325 -5.75 4.28 -33.71
N LYS A 326 -6.79 3.60 -34.15
CA LYS A 326 -6.70 2.47 -35.12
C LYS A 326 -5.97 2.83 -36.42
N ASN A 327 -5.88 4.11 -36.76
CA ASN A 327 -5.33 4.60 -38.03
C ASN A 327 -4.12 5.54 -37.82
N ALA A 328 -3.30 5.32 -36.79
CA ALA A 328 -2.09 6.11 -36.58
C ALA A 328 -1.08 6.01 -37.74
N SER A 329 -1.19 5.00 -38.63
CA SER A 329 -0.41 4.87 -39.85
C SER A 329 -0.87 5.76 -41.00
N GLN A 330 -1.97 6.50 -40.87
CA GLN A 330 -2.49 7.41 -41.93
C GLN A 330 -2.23 8.90 -41.62
N LEU A 331 -1.42 9.17 -40.61
CA LEU A 331 -1.01 10.54 -40.25
C LEU A 331 0.45 10.79 -40.70
N ASN A 332 0.77 10.46 -41.95
CA ASN A 332 1.93 10.97 -42.67
C ASN A 332 1.43 11.94 -43.76
#